data_dadf5b8ebd25eedf9bda8478975912c1
#
_entry.id   dadf5b8ebd25eedf9bda8478975912c1
#
_cell.length_a   1.000
_cell.length_b   1.000
_cell.length_c   1.000
_cell.angle_alpha   90.00
_cell.angle_beta   90.00
_cell.angle_gamma   90.00
#
_symmetry.space_group_name_H-M   'P 1'
#
loop_
_entity.id
_entity.type
_entity.pdbx_description
1 polymer ?
#
loop_
_entity_poly.entity_id
_entity_poly.type
_entity_poly.pdbx_seq_one_letter_code
_entity_poly.pdbx_strand_id
1 'polypeptide(L)'
;GGQQGDTGMISWDGGNASVSDTFKTLAGMFVHRATVTEGEIAVGTSLRLEIDRDRRRRLRANHSATHLLHEALRHVLGDHVAQKGSLVAPDRLRFDFSHPRAVEADELIRVQEIVNERIRMNSEVSTRIMTPDAAIELGALALFGEKYGDEVRVVQMGGPADAEGRGAWSVELCGGTHVGRTGDVSLLRIVSESAVAGGVRRIEAVTEAGALEWIDGRERALTEAA
;
A
#
# COMPACT_ATOMS: atom_id res chain seq x y z
N GLY A 1 4.19 7.41 -1.76
CA GLY A 1 3.35 7.73 -2.85
C GLY A 1 2.35 6.68 -3.24
N GLY A 2 1.28 7.12 -3.87
CA GLY A 2 0.29 6.23 -4.46
C GLY A 2 -0.92 5.86 -3.59
N GLN A 3 -0.87 6.06 -2.28
CA GLN A 3 -2.02 5.81 -1.41
C GLN A 3 -3.07 6.92 -1.58
N GLN A 4 -4.32 6.52 -1.81
CA GLN A 4 -5.47 7.43 -1.83
C GLN A 4 -5.74 8.03 -0.46
N GLY A 5 -6.26 9.25 -0.44
CA GLY A 5 -6.66 9.95 0.77
C GLY A 5 -7.82 9.28 1.51
N ASP A 6 -7.96 9.62 2.79
CA ASP A 6 -9.06 9.14 3.59
C ASP A 6 -10.37 9.83 3.22
N THR A 7 -11.45 9.10 3.43
CA THR A 7 -12.82 9.60 3.50
C THR A 7 -13.35 9.49 4.92
N GLY A 8 -14.48 10.10 5.22
CA GLY A 8 -15.08 10.05 6.55
C GLY A 8 -16.08 11.15 6.80
N MET A 9 -16.18 11.54 8.07
CA MET A 9 -17.10 12.56 8.54
C MET A 9 -16.37 13.65 9.32
N ILE A 10 -16.84 14.87 9.17
CA ILE A 10 -16.53 16.01 10.02
C ILE A 10 -17.81 16.41 10.75
N SER A 11 -17.75 16.58 12.05
CA SER A 11 -18.88 17.03 12.85
C SER A 11 -18.50 18.20 13.77
N TRP A 12 -19.46 19.05 14.05
CA TRP A 12 -19.37 20.19 14.97
C TRP A 12 -20.70 20.40 15.69
N ASP A 13 -20.73 21.32 16.62
CA ASP A 13 -21.98 21.67 17.30
C ASP A 13 -22.94 22.32 16.31
N GLY A 14 -24.07 21.62 16.03
CA GLY A 14 -25.10 22.04 15.11
C GLY A 14 -24.89 21.65 13.64
N GLY A 15 -23.92 20.75 13.31
CA GLY A 15 -23.78 20.32 11.93
C GLY A 15 -22.78 19.20 11.66
N ASN A 16 -22.80 18.75 10.41
CA ASN A 16 -21.85 17.75 9.93
C ASN A 16 -21.58 17.87 8.41
N ALA A 17 -20.47 17.25 7.98
CA ALA A 17 -20.06 17.18 6.58
C ALA A 17 -19.49 15.79 6.25
N SER A 18 -19.79 15.31 5.05
CA SER A 18 -19.18 14.09 4.49
C SER A 18 -17.90 14.44 3.74
N VAL A 19 -16.78 13.79 4.10
CA VAL A 19 -15.48 13.95 3.44
C VAL A 19 -15.32 12.89 2.35
N SER A 20 -15.15 13.34 1.11
CA SER A 20 -14.96 12.49 -0.07
C SER A 20 -13.49 12.26 -0.42
N ASP A 21 -12.60 13.12 0.05
CA ASP A 21 -11.15 13.01 -0.21
C ASP A 21 -10.34 13.86 0.77
N THR A 22 -9.10 13.41 1.06
CA THR A 22 -8.15 14.13 1.89
C THR A 22 -6.78 14.13 1.21
N PHE A 23 -6.19 15.29 1.01
CA PHE A 23 -4.88 15.43 0.38
C PHE A 23 -4.02 16.48 1.06
N LYS A 24 -2.72 16.43 0.80
CA LYS A 24 -1.74 17.39 1.29
C LYS A 24 -1.28 18.30 0.15
N THR A 25 -1.35 19.61 0.37
CA THR A 25 -0.82 20.58 -0.60
C THR A 25 0.70 20.59 -0.60
N LEU A 26 1.32 21.23 -1.63
CA LEU A 26 2.76 21.44 -1.69
C LEU A 26 3.30 22.25 -0.49
N ALA A 27 2.47 23.13 0.09
CA ALA A 27 2.81 23.90 1.29
C ALA A 27 2.65 23.08 2.61
N GLY A 28 2.30 21.80 2.51
CA GLY A 28 2.19 20.91 3.68
C GLY A 28 0.85 20.97 4.41
N MET A 29 -0.12 21.75 3.94
CA MET A 29 -1.45 21.88 4.54
C MET A 29 -2.33 20.67 4.17
N PHE A 30 -3.05 20.10 5.13
CA PHE A 30 -4.06 19.08 4.89
C PHE A 30 -5.38 19.72 4.45
N VAL A 31 -5.93 19.22 3.36
CA VAL A 31 -7.19 19.68 2.77
C VAL A 31 -8.18 18.53 2.72
N HIS A 32 -9.39 18.78 3.22
CA HIS A 32 -10.51 17.86 3.15
C HIS A 32 -11.51 18.37 2.12
N ARG A 33 -11.79 17.59 1.09
CA ARG A 33 -12.91 17.85 0.17
C ARG A 33 -14.16 17.30 0.81
N ALA A 34 -15.06 18.19 1.23
CA ALA A 34 -16.24 17.81 1.99
C ALA A 34 -17.50 18.48 1.46
N THR A 35 -18.65 17.83 1.68
CA THR A 35 -19.97 18.38 1.45
C THR A 35 -20.68 18.52 2.78
N VAL A 36 -21.08 19.74 3.14
CA VAL A 36 -21.90 19.99 4.34
C VAL A 36 -23.25 19.32 4.13
N THR A 37 -23.64 18.43 5.03
CA THR A 37 -24.90 17.68 4.99
C THR A 37 -25.92 18.24 5.96
N GLU A 38 -25.46 18.96 6.99
CA GLU A 38 -26.32 19.59 7.99
C GLU A 38 -25.61 20.80 8.60
N GLY A 39 -26.36 21.89 8.88
CA GLY A 39 -25.87 23.08 9.53
C GLY A 39 -25.00 23.97 8.65
N GLU A 40 -24.26 24.87 9.29
CA GLU A 40 -23.32 25.79 8.68
C GLU A 40 -21.96 25.71 9.38
N ILE A 41 -20.88 25.91 8.64
CA ILE A 41 -19.51 25.90 9.16
C ILE A 41 -18.85 27.26 8.91
N ALA A 42 -18.12 27.76 9.90
CA ALA A 42 -17.36 29.00 9.82
C ALA A 42 -15.92 28.80 10.26
N VAL A 43 -15.06 29.76 9.90
CA VAL A 43 -13.66 29.79 10.35
C VAL A 43 -13.64 29.89 11.88
N GLY A 44 -12.83 29.02 12.52
CA GLY A 44 -12.71 28.94 13.98
C GLY A 44 -13.66 27.93 14.63
N THR A 45 -14.54 27.28 13.87
CA THR A 45 -15.38 26.19 14.39
C THR A 45 -14.52 25.02 14.85
N SER A 46 -14.76 24.50 16.07
CA SER A 46 -14.14 23.28 16.58
C SER A 46 -14.73 22.06 15.89
N LEU A 47 -13.87 21.21 15.34
CA LEU A 47 -14.28 20.07 14.50
C LEU A 47 -13.85 18.75 15.13
N ARG A 48 -14.70 17.74 15.04
CA ARG A 48 -14.39 16.34 15.24
C ARG A 48 -14.27 15.66 13.89
N LEU A 49 -13.14 14.98 13.66
CA LEU A 49 -12.82 14.27 12.43
C LEU A 49 -12.86 12.76 12.69
N GLU A 50 -13.65 12.05 11.90
CA GLU A 50 -13.74 10.58 11.94
C GLU A 50 -13.50 10.02 10.55
N ILE A 51 -12.49 9.13 10.44
CA ILE A 51 -12.19 8.45 9.18
C ILE A 51 -13.12 7.26 8.97
N ASP A 52 -13.38 6.92 7.70
CA ASP A 52 -13.94 5.63 7.32
C ASP A 52 -12.94 4.52 7.65
N ARG A 53 -13.22 3.79 8.74
CA ARG A 53 -12.31 2.77 9.27
C ARG A 53 -12.17 1.57 8.35
N ASP A 54 -13.25 1.15 7.68
CA ASP A 54 -13.21 0.01 6.76
C ASP A 54 -12.41 0.34 5.50
N ARG A 55 -12.62 1.52 4.94
CA ARG A 55 -11.81 2.01 3.83
C ARG A 55 -10.32 2.11 4.22
N ARG A 56 -10.00 2.68 5.38
CA ARG A 56 -8.62 2.79 5.89
C ARG A 56 -7.98 1.42 6.10
N ARG A 57 -8.72 0.43 6.62
CA ARG A 57 -8.25 -0.94 6.80
C ARG A 57 -7.84 -1.55 5.45
N ARG A 58 -8.69 -1.46 4.43
CA ARG A 58 -8.41 -1.95 3.07
C ARG A 58 -7.20 -1.23 2.44
N LEU A 59 -7.07 0.08 2.62
CA LEU A 59 -5.90 0.84 2.17
C LEU A 59 -4.61 0.33 2.84
N ARG A 60 -4.63 0.07 4.14
CA ARG A 60 -3.49 -0.48 4.87
C ARG A 60 -3.08 -1.87 4.37
N ALA A 61 -4.04 -2.74 4.13
CA ALA A 61 -3.80 -4.08 3.61
C ALA A 61 -3.16 -4.03 2.21
N ASN A 62 -3.75 -3.27 1.28
CA ASN A 62 -3.20 -3.09 -0.06
C ASN A 62 -1.84 -2.40 -0.05
N HIS A 63 -1.60 -1.43 0.86
CA HIS A 63 -0.31 -0.76 0.93
C HIS A 63 0.80 -1.69 1.45
N SER A 64 0.53 -2.43 2.52
CA SER A 64 1.50 -3.40 3.03
C SER A 64 1.76 -4.53 2.03
N ALA A 65 0.71 -5.00 1.34
CA ALA A 65 0.84 -5.97 0.26
C ALA A 65 1.71 -5.45 -0.90
N THR A 66 1.69 -4.14 -1.19
CA THR A 66 2.54 -3.53 -2.22
C THR A 66 4.03 -3.67 -1.89
N HIS A 67 4.42 -3.47 -0.63
CA HIS A 67 5.81 -3.66 -0.18
C HIS A 67 6.23 -5.13 -0.24
N LEU A 68 5.38 -6.04 0.21
CA LEU A 68 5.64 -7.49 0.09
C LEU A 68 5.76 -7.93 -1.37
N LEU A 69 4.92 -7.39 -2.25
CA LEU A 69 4.95 -7.64 -3.69
C LEU A 69 6.24 -7.11 -4.32
N HIS A 70 6.67 -5.90 -3.97
CA HIS A 70 7.90 -5.30 -4.49
C HIS A 70 9.12 -6.18 -4.18
N GLU A 71 9.28 -6.59 -2.93
CA GLU A 71 10.40 -7.44 -2.53
C GLU A 71 10.32 -8.85 -3.15
N ALA A 72 9.12 -9.44 -3.27
CA ALA A 72 8.93 -10.71 -3.95
C ALA A 72 9.30 -10.64 -5.44
N LEU A 73 8.96 -9.55 -6.12
CA LEU A 73 9.36 -9.30 -7.50
C LEU A 73 10.88 -9.18 -7.63
N ARG A 74 11.55 -8.47 -6.71
CA ARG A 74 13.02 -8.41 -6.67
C ARG A 74 13.65 -9.78 -6.47
N HIS A 75 13.07 -10.56 -5.59
CA HIS A 75 13.56 -11.92 -5.29
C HIS A 75 13.44 -12.88 -6.49
N VAL A 76 12.36 -12.77 -7.27
CA VAL A 76 12.11 -13.67 -8.43
C VAL A 76 12.73 -13.16 -9.71
N LEU A 77 12.66 -11.85 -9.99
CA LEU A 77 13.08 -11.26 -11.26
C LEU A 77 14.47 -10.63 -11.20
N GLY A 78 14.95 -10.28 -10.00
CA GLY A 78 16.27 -9.70 -9.76
C GLY A 78 16.27 -8.24 -9.28
N ASP A 79 17.43 -7.77 -8.86
CA ASP A 79 17.63 -6.47 -8.21
C ASP A 79 17.38 -5.24 -9.09
N HIS A 80 17.24 -5.43 -10.41
CA HIS A 80 16.88 -4.35 -11.34
C HIS A 80 15.42 -3.89 -11.20
N VAL A 81 14.59 -4.68 -10.50
CA VAL A 81 13.20 -4.30 -10.21
C VAL A 81 13.19 -3.09 -9.29
N ALA A 82 12.67 -1.98 -9.80
CA ALA A 82 12.50 -0.74 -9.06
C ALA A 82 11.13 -0.14 -9.35
N GLN A 83 10.50 0.45 -8.34
CA GLN A 83 9.20 1.09 -8.49
C GLN A 83 9.27 2.26 -9.49
N LYS A 84 8.35 2.28 -10.44
CA LYS A 84 8.13 3.37 -11.41
C LYS A 84 6.81 4.11 -11.18
N GLY A 85 5.87 3.46 -10.50
CA GLY A 85 4.60 4.03 -10.12
C GLY A 85 3.86 3.11 -9.16
N SER A 86 2.92 3.67 -8.40
CA SER A 86 2.07 2.92 -7.48
C SER A 86 0.71 3.58 -7.34
N LEU A 87 -0.33 2.76 -7.17
CA LEU A 87 -1.65 3.17 -6.71
C LEU A 87 -2.07 2.21 -5.60
N VAL A 88 -2.44 2.77 -4.46
CA VAL A 88 -3.07 2.03 -3.35
C VAL A 88 -4.46 2.59 -3.14
N ALA A 89 -5.46 1.84 -3.58
CA ALA A 89 -6.87 2.11 -3.43
C ALA A 89 -7.52 1.09 -2.48
N PRO A 90 -8.75 1.31 -1.98
CA PRO A 90 -9.39 0.35 -1.07
C PRO A 90 -9.81 -0.94 -1.77
N ASP A 91 -10.02 -0.91 -3.07
CA ASP A 91 -10.46 -2.03 -3.90
C ASP A 91 -9.32 -2.81 -4.55
N ARG A 92 -8.14 -2.20 -4.73
CA ARG A 92 -6.97 -2.82 -5.36
C ARG A 92 -5.68 -2.08 -5.07
N LEU A 93 -4.57 -2.72 -5.36
CA LEU A 93 -3.27 -2.10 -5.54
C LEU A 93 -2.84 -2.21 -7.01
N ARG A 94 -2.01 -1.26 -7.44
CA ARG A 94 -1.31 -1.26 -8.72
C ARG A 94 0.15 -0.92 -8.48
N PHE A 95 1.03 -1.73 -9.06
CA PHE A 95 2.47 -1.54 -8.94
C PHE A 95 3.12 -1.56 -10.32
N ASP A 96 3.74 -0.44 -10.69
CA ASP A 96 4.48 -0.27 -11.93
C ASP A 96 5.98 -0.37 -11.61
N PHE A 97 6.72 -1.20 -12.34
CA PHE A 97 8.12 -1.48 -12.04
C PHE A 97 8.98 -1.67 -13.29
N SER A 98 10.28 -1.44 -13.15
CA SER A 98 11.25 -1.67 -14.23
C SER A 98 11.45 -3.17 -14.46
N HIS A 99 11.13 -3.63 -15.69
CA HIS A 99 11.46 -4.98 -16.15
C HIS A 99 11.39 -5.02 -17.68
N PRO A 100 12.38 -5.67 -18.37
CA PRO A 100 12.53 -5.54 -19.81
C PRO A 100 11.55 -6.39 -20.64
N ARG A 101 10.91 -7.42 -20.05
CA ARG A 101 10.01 -8.36 -20.75
C ARG A 101 8.71 -8.57 -19.97
N ALA A 102 7.75 -9.27 -20.56
CA ALA A 102 6.59 -9.78 -19.85
C ALA A 102 7.04 -10.71 -18.69
N VAL A 103 6.35 -10.65 -17.56
CA VAL A 103 6.56 -11.61 -16.47
C VAL A 103 5.86 -12.91 -16.84
N GLU A 104 6.60 -14.02 -16.81
CA GLU A 104 6.09 -15.33 -17.17
C GLU A 104 5.06 -15.83 -16.14
N ALA A 105 4.14 -16.70 -16.57
CA ALA A 105 3.08 -17.21 -15.72
C ALA A 105 3.61 -17.89 -14.43
N ASP A 106 4.67 -18.67 -14.56
CA ASP A 106 5.31 -19.37 -13.43
C ASP A 106 6.01 -18.38 -12.48
N GLU A 107 6.58 -17.29 -13.01
CA GLU A 107 7.17 -16.23 -12.21
C GLU A 107 6.09 -15.49 -11.40
N LEU A 108 4.94 -15.17 -12.02
CA LEU A 108 3.79 -14.55 -11.32
C LEU A 108 3.24 -15.46 -10.21
N ILE A 109 3.12 -16.76 -10.48
CA ILE A 109 2.70 -17.75 -9.48
C ILE A 109 3.70 -17.73 -8.32
N ARG A 110 5.00 -17.79 -8.61
CA ARG A 110 6.05 -17.80 -7.59
C ARG A 110 6.06 -16.52 -6.76
N VAL A 111 5.92 -15.36 -7.37
CA VAL A 111 5.80 -14.06 -6.67
C VAL A 111 4.60 -14.09 -5.72
N GLN A 112 3.44 -14.51 -6.19
CA GLN A 112 2.22 -14.58 -5.38
C GLN A 112 2.36 -15.57 -4.21
N GLU A 113 2.99 -16.72 -4.42
CA GLU A 113 3.26 -17.70 -3.37
C GLU A 113 4.13 -17.11 -2.26
N ILE A 114 5.24 -16.45 -2.63
CA ILE A 114 6.15 -15.79 -1.69
C ILE A 114 5.41 -14.74 -0.87
N VAL A 115 4.64 -13.85 -1.52
CA VAL A 115 3.86 -12.83 -0.79
C VAL A 115 2.91 -13.47 0.21
N ASN A 116 2.15 -14.49 -0.21
CA ASN A 116 1.20 -15.16 0.67
C ASN A 116 1.89 -15.95 1.78
N GLU A 117 3.10 -16.47 1.57
CA GLU A 117 3.92 -17.05 2.63
C GLU A 117 4.26 -16.00 3.69
N ARG A 118 4.72 -14.80 3.28
CA ARG A 118 5.02 -13.68 4.20
C ARG A 118 3.79 -13.18 4.95
N ILE A 119 2.63 -13.18 4.30
CA ILE A 119 1.34 -12.90 4.94
C ILE A 119 1.06 -13.92 6.04
N ARG A 120 1.16 -15.22 5.74
CA ARG A 120 0.90 -16.32 6.71
C ARG A 120 1.87 -16.35 7.89
N MET A 121 3.09 -15.84 7.74
CA MET A 121 4.04 -15.70 8.85
C MET A 121 3.52 -14.78 9.95
N ASN A 122 2.58 -13.90 9.64
CA ASN A 122 1.94 -12.98 10.57
C ASN A 122 2.96 -12.18 11.41
N SER A 123 4.05 -11.75 10.79
CA SER A 123 5.09 -10.98 11.43
C SER A 123 4.66 -9.53 11.69
N GLU A 124 5.25 -8.91 12.71
CA GLU A 124 5.00 -7.51 13.03
C GLU A 124 5.42 -6.59 11.90
N VAL A 125 4.64 -5.52 11.67
CA VAL A 125 5.00 -4.41 10.78
C VAL A 125 5.43 -3.25 11.64
N SER A 126 6.72 -2.96 11.63
CA SER A 126 7.30 -1.88 12.43
C SER A 126 7.57 -0.63 11.61
N THR A 127 7.55 0.51 12.29
CA THR A 127 7.85 1.81 11.71
C THR A 127 8.82 2.56 12.60
N ARG A 128 9.89 3.10 12.00
CA ARG A 128 10.90 3.88 12.71
C ARG A 128 11.18 5.19 11.97
N ILE A 129 11.46 6.25 12.72
CA ILE A 129 11.97 7.51 12.19
C ILE A 129 13.48 7.53 12.45
N MET A 130 14.25 7.82 11.42
CA MET A 130 15.71 7.86 11.50
C MET A 130 16.29 8.78 10.42
N THR A 131 17.60 9.02 10.48
CA THR A 131 18.28 9.77 9.41
C THR A 131 18.35 8.95 8.13
N PRO A 132 18.44 9.59 6.93
CA PRO A 132 18.59 8.88 5.67
C PRO A 132 19.79 7.92 5.65
N ASP A 133 20.91 8.31 6.23
CA ASP A 133 22.12 7.47 6.30
C ASP A 133 21.89 6.20 7.13
N ALA A 134 21.25 6.32 8.30
CA ALA A 134 20.88 5.17 9.13
C ALA A 134 19.88 4.24 8.41
N ALA A 135 18.98 4.80 7.61
CA ALA A 135 18.05 4.00 6.83
C ALA A 135 18.77 3.19 5.72
N ILE A 136 19.75 3.79 5.05
CA ILE A 136 20.59 3.12 4.05
C ILE A 136 21.42 2.01 4.70
N GLU A 137 22.03 2.26 5.86
CA GLU A 137 22.80 1.25 6.63
C GLU A 137 21.91 0.06 7.05
N LEU A 138 20.62 0.32 7.31
CA LEU A 138 19.63 -0.70 7.61
C LEU A 138 19.18 -1.51 6.36
N GLY A 139 19.61 -1.08 5.16
CA GLY A 139 19.25 -1.70 3.88
C GLY A 139 17.92 -1.20 3.30
N ALA A 140 17.42 -0.04 3.75
CA ALA A 140 16.18 0.49 3.23
C ALA A 140 16.27 0.84 1.75
N LEU A 141 15.30 0.36 0.97
CA LEU A 141 15.13 0.77 -0.42
C LEU A 141 14.60 2.20 -0.45
N ALA A 142 15.41 3.10 -1.01
CA ALA A 142 15.05 4.48 -1.26
C ALA A 142 14.53 4.64 -2.70
N LEU A 143 13.48 5.44 -2.89
CA LEU A 143 13.01 5.78 -4.24
C LEU A 143 14.03 6.69 -4.93
N PHE A 144 14.44 6.31 -6.12
CA PHE A 144 15.44 7.03 -6.89
C PHE A 144 14.94 8.44 -7.25
N GLY A 145 15.71 9.47 -6.88
CA GLY A 145 15.44 10.87 -7.26
C GLY A 145 14.56 11.65 -6.27
N GLU A 146 14.11 11.08 -5.17
CA GLU A 146 13.47 11.83 -4.09
C GLU A 146 14.52 12.52 -3.20
N LYS A 147 14.25 13.78 -2.86
CA LYS A 147 15.03 14.50 -1.84
C LYS A 147 14.39 14.25 -0.48
N TYR A 148 15.12 13.59 0.39
CA TYR A 148 14.70 13.34 1.75
C TYR A 148 15.12 14.51 2.65
N GLY A 149 14.29 14.83 3.65
CA GLY A 149 14.65 15.77 4.72
C GLY A 149 15.64 15.14 5.70
N ASP A 150 15.82 15.80 6.85
CA ASP A 150 16.75 15.34 7.90
C ASP A 150 16.32 14.01 8.53
N GLU A 151 15.02 13.67 8.44
CA GLU A 151 14.44 12.43 8.95
C GLU A 151 13.58 11.75 7.88
N VAL A 152 13.65 10.41 7.87
CA VAL A 152 12.84 9.53 7.01
C VAL A 152 12.11 8.50 7.86
N ARG A 153 10.95 8.08 7.37
CA ARG A 153 10.16 7.02 7.97
C ARG A 153 10.44 5.71 7.25
N VAL A 154 11.03 4.75 7.96
CA VAL A 154 11.32 3.40 7.49
C VAL A 154 10.22 2.45 7.95
N VAL A 155 9.69 1.66 7.03
CA VAL A 155 8.73 0.59 7.28
C VAL A 155 9.41 -0.75 7.04
N GLN A 156 9.24 -1.68 7.99
CA GLN A 156 9.82 -3.02 7.96
C GLN A 156 8.74 -4.08 8.13
N MET A 157 8.79 -5.15 7.35
CA MET A 157 7.81 -6.24 7.43
C MET A 157 8.30 -7.56 6.81
N GLY A 158 7.53 -8.62 7.03
CA GLY A 158 7.64 -9.90 6.32
C GLY A 158 8.69 -10.87 6.86
N GLY A 159 9.25 -10.63 8.02
CA GLY A 159 10.19 -11.56 8.65
C GLY A 159 10.62 -11.12 10.03
N PRO A 160 11.30 -11.99 10.79
CA PRO A 160 11.87 -11.60 12.07
C PRO A 160 12.97 -10.57 11.81
N ALA A 161 12.91 -9.47 12.54
CA ALA A 161 14.00 -8.51 12.63
C ALA A 161 14.64 -8.62 14.02
N ASP A 162 15.95 -8.37 14.14
CA ASP A 162 16.61 -8.21 15.43
C ASP A 162 16.15 -6.90 16.14
N ALA A 163 16.65 -6.65 17.34
CA ALA A 163 16.31 -5.45 18.12
C ALA A 163 16.66 -4.14 17.38
N GLU A 164 17.67 -4.18 16.52
CA GLU A 164 18.11 -3.08 15.67
C GLU A 164 17.29 -2.97 14.36
N GLY A 165 16.47 -3.98 14.04
CA GLY A 165 15.58 -4.02 12.87
C GLY A 165 16.19 -4.65 11.64
N ARG A 166 17.37 -5.30 11.75
CA ARG A 166 18.01 -6.01 10.63
C ARG A 166 17.36 -7.37 10.42
N GLY A 167 17.37 -7.85 9.17
CA GLY A 167 16.82 -9.16 8.81
C GLY A 167 15.33 -9.16 8.49
N ALA A 168 14.65 -8.00 8.50
CA ALA A 168 13.30 -7.90 7.95
C ALA A 168 13.31 -8.23 6.45
N TRP A 169 12.23 -8.85 5.95
CA TRP A 169 12.10 -9.22 4.53
C TRP A 169 12.04 -7.99 3.62
N SER A 170 11.21 -7.02 3.96
CA SER A 170 11.07 -5.75 3.25
C SER A 170 11.44 -4.60 4.17
N VAL A 171 12.31 -3.71 3.71
CA VAL A 171 12.74 -2.50 4.42
C VAL A 171 12.68 -1.35 3.42
N GLU A 172 11.70 -0.45 3.57
CA GLU A 172 11.47 0.61 2.59
C GLU A 172 11.17 1.97 3.25
N LEU A 173 11.52 3.05 2.56
CA LEU A 173 11.11 4.40 2.94
C LEU A 173 9.65 4.61 2.54
N CYS A 174 8.76 4.79 3.52
CA CYS A 174 7.34 4.96 3.25
C CYS A 174 6.62 5.82 4.28
N GLY A 175 5.93 6.88 3.81
CA GLY A 175 5.10 7.76 4.63
C GLY A 175 3.63 7.33 4.75
N GLY A 176 3.22 6.21 4.13
CA GLY A 176 1.83 5.76 4.10
C GLY A 176 1.39 4.99 5.34
N THR A 177 0.17 4.45 5.31
CA THR A 177 -0.41 3.68 6.42
C THR A 177 -0.33 2.19 6.16
N HIS A 178 -0.03 1.42 7.19
CA HIS A 178 0.21 -0.03 7.10
C HIS A 178 -0.60 -0.80 8.13
N VAL A 179 -0.72 -2.10 7.92
CA VAL A 179 -1.28 -3.04 8.89
C VAL A 179 -0.36 -3.19 10.11
N GLY A 180 -0.86 -3.68 11.22
CA GLY A 180 -0.04 -3.97 12.40
C GLY A 180 0.79 -5.24 12.26
N ARG A 181 0.26 -6.23 11.56
CA ARG A 181 0.91 -7.51 11.28
C ARG A 181 0.66 -7.92 9.82
N THR A 182 1.59 -8.66 9.23
CA THR A 182 1.43 -9.11 7.83
C THR A 182 0.20 -9.99 7.62
N GLY A 183 -0.25 -10.72 8.63
CA GLY A 183 -1.47 -11.51 8.61
C GLY A 183 -2.75 -10.70 8.42
N ASP A 184 -2.75 -9.41 8.80
CA ASP A 184 -3.90 -8.52 8.58
C ASP A 184 -4.17 -8.24 7.08
N VAL A 185 -3.22 -8.55 6.19
CA VAL A 185 -3.42 -8.53 4.72
C VAL A 185 -4.30 -9.70 4.27
N SER A 186 -4.40 -10.78 5.07
CA SER A 186 -5.18 -11.99 4.83
C SER A 186 -4.70 -12.80 3.61
N LEU A 187 -4.92 -12.32 2.41
CA LEU A 187 -4.58 -12.99 1.14
C LEU A 187 -4.26 -11.93 0.09
N LEU A 188 -3.26 -12.20 -0.78
CA LEU A 188 -3.04 -11.43 -2.00
C LEU A 188 -3.35 -12.29 -3.22
N ARG A 189 -4.04 -11.70 -4.21
CA ARG A 189 -4.25 -12.29 -5.54
C ARG A 189 -3.80 -11.31 -6.61
N ILE A 190 -2.84 -11.72 -7.44
CA ILE A 190 -2.48 -11.01 -8.67
C ILE A 190 -3.61 -11.23 -9.68
N VAL A 191 -4.17 -10.13 -10.21
CA VAL A 191 -5.31 -10.16 -11.13
C VAL A 191 -4.91 -9.87 -12.57
N SER A 192 -3.87 -9.08 -12.79
CA SER A 192 -3.34 -8.78 -14.12
C SER A 192 -1.85 -8.44 -14.12
N GLU A 193 -1.21 -8.66 -15.26
CA GLU A 193 0.12 -8.20 -15.61
C GLU A 193 0.09 -7.61 -17.01
N SER A 194 0.72 -6.46 -17.24
CA SER A 194 0.71 -5.77 -18.53
C SER A 194 1.90 -4.85 -18.74
N ALA A 195 2.17 -4.45 -19.99
CA ALA A 195 3.12 -3.40 -20.33
C ALA A 195 2.51 -2.01 -20.10
N VAL A 196 3.31 -1.06 -19.60
CA VAL A 196 2.94 0.35 -19.48
C VAL A 196 3.74 1.20 -20.47
N ALA A 197 5.04 0.95 -20.54
CA ALA A 197 5.98 1.63 -21.44
C ALA A 197 7.15 0.70 -21.73
N GLY A 198 8.08 1.13 -22.58
CA GLY A 198 9.32 0.38 -22.82
C GLY A 198 10.08 0.17 -21.51
N GLY A 199 10.30 -1.11 -21.12
CA GLY A 199 10.99 -1.47 -19.88
C GLY A 199 10.21 -1.23 -18.59
N VAL A 200 8.90 -0.98 -18.65
CA VAL A 200 8.03 -0.81 -17.47
C VAL A 200 6.84 -1.77 -17.55
N ARG A 201 6.71 -2.59 -16.51
CA ARG A 201 5.61 -3.55 -16.34
C ARG A 201 4.69 -3.09 -15.22
N ARG A 202 3.44 -3.53 -15.27
CA ARG A 202 2.38 -3.25 -14.29
C ARG A 202 1.79 -4.55 -13.78
N ILE A 203 1.67 -4.65 -12.46
CA ILE A 203 0.85 -5.66 -11.79
C ILE A 203 -0.31 -4.95 -11.10
N GLU A 204 -1.51 -5.51 -11.24
CA GLU A 204 -2.64 -5.21 -10.37
C GLU A 204 -2.94 -6.41 -9.48
N ALA A 205 -3.25 -6.15 -8.23
CA ALA A 205 -3.58 -7.18 -7.26
C ALA A 205 -4.66 -6.69 -6.28
N VAL A 206 -5.31 -7.64 -5.64
CA VAL A 206 -6.35 -7.44 -4.63
C VAL A 206 -5.99 -8.19 -3.36
N THR A 207 -6.50 -7.72 -2.21
CA THR A 207 -6.25 -8.33 -0.90
C THR A 207 -7.56 -8.56 -0.15
N GLU A 208 -7.48 -9.25 1.00
CA GLU A 208 -8.60 -9.49 1.90
C GLU A 208 -9.84 -10.06 1.17
N ALA A 209 -11.03 -9.48 1.45
CA ALA A 209 -12.30 -9.87 0.83
C ALA A 209 -12.28 -9.74 -0.70
N GLY A 210 -11.59 -8.72 -1.24
CA GLY A 210 -11.46 -8.55 -2.70
C GLY A 210 -10.73 -9.71 -3.38
N ALA A 211 -9.78 -10.35 -2.70
CA ALA A 211 -9.11 -11.55 -3.22
C ALA A 211 -10.05 -12.77 -3.23
N LEU A 212 -10.88 -12.94 -2.21
CA LEU A 212 -11.89 -14.00 -2.15
C LEU A 212 -12.98 -13.79 -3.21
N GLU A 213 -13.52 -12.58 -3.32
CA GLU A 213 -14.52 -12.21 -4.33
C GLU A 213 -14.03 -12.49 -5.76
N TRP A 214 -12.76 -12.21 -6.03
CA TRP A 214 -12.14 -12.50 -7.32
C TRP A 214 -12.06 -14.02 -7.59
N ILE A 215 -11.67 -14.82 -6.60
CA ILE A 215 -11.59 -16.29 -6.69
C ILE A 215 -12.99 -16.86 -6.93
N ASP A 216 -13.97 -16.51 -6.10
CA ASP A 216 -15.36 -16.96 -6.23
C ASP A 216 -15.97 -16.58 -7.58
N GLY A 217 -15.63 -15.40 -8.10
CA GLY A 217 -16.05 -14.98 -9.44
C GLY A 217 -15.48 -15.88 -10.56
N ARG A 218 -14.22 -16.29 -10.42
CA ARG A 218 -13.59 -17.22 -11.38
C ARG A 218 -14.16 -18.64 -11.30
N GLU A 219 -14.42 -19.13 -10.09
CA GLU A 219 -15.02 -20.45 -9.90
C GLU A 219 -16.44 -20.52 -10.49
N ARG A 220 -17.25 -19.47 -10.27
CA ARG A 220 -18.58 -19.35 -10.89
C ARG A 220 -18.50 -19.36 -12.42
N ALA A 221 -17.60 -18.54 -13.02
CA ALA A 221 -17.43 -18.48 -14.45
C ALA A 221 -17.00 -19.84 -15.06
N LEU A 222 -16.15 -20.61 -14.36
CA LEU A 222 -15.74 -21.96 -14.79
C LEU A 222 -16.92 -22.93 -14.71
N THR A 223 -17.73 -22.86 -13.65
CA THR A 223 -18.92 -23.73 -13.49
C THR A 223 -19.98 -23.45 -14.55
N GLU A 224 -20.16 -22.19 -14.94
CA GLU A 224 -21.11 -21.78 -15.99
C GLU A 224 -20.65 -22.17 -17.39
N ALA A 225 -19.34 -22.35 -17.60
CA ALA A 225 -18.74 -22.72 -18.90
C ALA A 225 -18.62 -24.25 -19.10
N ALA A 226 -18.85 -25.04 -18.05
CA ALA A 226 -18.76 -26.51 -18.05
C ALA A 226 -20.10 -27.19 -18.38
#